data_15bb18e4b7673389f1ea8ed71b98ee44
#
_entry.id   15bb18e4b7673389f1ea8ed71b98ee44
#
_cell.length_a   1.000
_cell.length_b   1.000
_cell.length_c   1.000
_cell.angle_alpha   90.00
_cell.angle_beta   90.00
_cell.angle_gamma   90.00
#
_symmetry.space_group_name_H-M   'P 1'
#
loop_
_entity.id
_entity.type
_entity.pdbx_description
1 polymer ?
#
loop_
_entity_poly.entity_id
_entity_poly.type
_entity_poly.pdbx_seq_one_letter_code
_entity_poly.pdbx_strand_id
1 'polypeptide(L)'
;QKLNPKLVSEQQIINLEKSEDEILKKFKSNLRYEINKTSKNKDIKVIIIDKDNYTKNFILDMMQTHTSVSGRQTRSKDTWLINEKMILQNQGFLSVVYYNSKAISYSFFFHNNYSIYYFSSVTLREYFRISGISHLSLWKAICYAKKIKIKEFNLGLTDYLYIRDGIDISSKEKNIAIFKSRYCGEKKY
;
A
#
# COMPACT_ATOMS: atom_id res chain seq x y z
N GLN A 1 1.90 -33.97 23.51
CA GLN A 1 1.61 -33.17 22.29
C GLN A 1 1.91 -31.72 22.60
N LYS A 2 3.03 -31.19 22.05
CA LYS A 2 3.30 -29.74 22.11
C LYS A 2 2.28 -29.07 21.21
N LEU A 3 1.37 -28.30 21.80
CA LEU A 3 0.47 -27.39 21.07
C LEU A 3 1.33 -26.45 20.21
N ASN A 4 1.19 -26.53 18.89
CA ASN A 4 1.74 -25.50 18.01
C ASN A 4 1.18 -24.14 18.46
N PRO A 5 2.03 -23.17 18.80
CA PRO A 5 1.52 -21.84 19.10
C PRO A 5 0.79 -21.35 17.84
N LYS A 6 -0.52 -21.06 17.96
CA LYS A 6 -1.28 -20.41 16.91
C LYS A 6 -0.48 -19.21 16.45
N LEU A 7 -0.12 -19.16 15.17
CA LEU A 7 0.42 -17.98 14.52
C LEU A 7 -0.64 -16.90 14.58
N VAL A 8 -0.60 -16.09 15.63
CA VAL A 8 -1.45 -14.91 15.73
C VAL A 8 -0.86 -13.89 14.80
N SER A 9 -1.50 -13.64 13.66
CA SER A 9 -1.04 -12.67 12.68
C SER A 9 -1.48 -11.27 13.11
N GLU A 10 -0.51 -10.41 13.42
CA GLU A 10 -0.75 -9.01 13.77
C GLU A 10 -0.93 -8.18 12.51
N GLN A 11 -2.06 -7.52 12.38
CA GLN A 11 -2.36 -6.56 11.32
C GLN A 11 -2.35 -5.14 11.85
N GLN A 12 -1.93 -4.20 11.04
CA GLN A 12 -1.95 -2.78 11.37
C GLN A 12 -3.11 -2.08 10.66
N ILE A 13 -4.01 -1.49 11.44
CA ILE A 13 -5.25 -0.88 10.96
C ILE A 13 -5.30 0.60 11.34
N ILE A 14 -5.59 1.46 10.38
CA ILE A 14 -5.82 2.89 10.57
C ILE A 14 -7.33 3.11 10.62
N ASN A 15 -7.82 3.72 11.71
CA ASN A 15 -9.21 4.16 11.82
C ASN A 15 -9.41 5.42 10.96
N LEU A 16 -10.30 5.33 9.97
CA LEU A 16 -10.60 6.40 9.01
C LEU A 16 -11.76 7.32 9.45
N GLU A 17 -12.42 7.05 10.58
CA GLU A 17 -13.47 7.93 11.10
C GLU A 17 -12.91 9.25 11.64
N LYS A 18 -11.62 9.29 11.98
CA LYS A 18 -10.89 10.49 12.37
C LYS A 18 -10.64 11.42 11.17
N SER A 19 -10.43 12.71 11.44
CA SER A 19 -10.03 13.67 10.39
C SER A 19 -8.69 13.31 9.77
N GLU A 20 -8.42 13.79 8.56
CA GLU A 20 -7.11 13.57 7.89
C GLU A 20 -5.95 14.10 8.75
N ASP A 21 -6.13 15.26 9.39
CA ASP A 21 -5.13 15.86 10.27
C ASP A 21 -4.84 14.99 11.49
N GLU A 22 -5.88 14.42 12.12
CA GLU A 22 -5.71 13.51 13.27
C GLU A 22 -4.99 12.22 12.86
N ILE A 23 -5.34 11.65 11.70
CA ILE A 23 -4.67 10.47 11.18
C ILE A 23 -3.20 10.79 10.90
N LEU A 24 -2.93 11.89 10.19
CA LEU A 24 -1.57 12.28 9.83
C LEU A 24 -0.72 12.58 11.08
N LYS A 25 -1.29 13.25 12.09
CA LYS A 25 -0.61 13.55 13.38
C LYS A 25 -0.15 12.29 14.10
N LYS A 26 -0.86 11.17 13.98
CA LYS A 26 -0.48 9.88 14.59
C LYS A 26 0.73 9.23 13.91
N PHE A 27 1.02 9.52 12.66
CA PHE A 27 2.17 8.96 11.95
C PHE A 27 3.49 9.42 12.57
N LYS A 28 4.53 8.61 12.48
CA LYS A 28 5.88 9.01 12.94
C LYS A 28 6.32 10.30 12.25
N SER A 29 7.04 11.15 12.97
CA SER A 29 7.44 12.50 12.51
C SER A 29 8.20 12.47 11.18
N ASN A 30 9.12 11.53 11.02
CA ASN A 30 9.86 11.34 9.77
C ASN A 30 8.94 10.96 8.58
N LEU A 31 7.90 10.15 8.82
CA LEU A 31 6.90 9.81 7.79
C LEU A 31 6.10 11.05 7.35
N ARG A 32 5.62 11.84 8.33
CA ARG A 32 4.93 13.10 8.03
C ARG A 32 5.79 14.06 7.23
N TYR A 33 7.06 14.18 7.61
CA TYR A 33 8.03 15.00 6.87
C TYR A 33 8.18 14.54 5.42
N GLU A 34 8.35 13.24 5.18
CA GLU A 34 8.48 12.67 3.84
C GLU A 34 7.23 12.90 3.00
N ILE A 35 6.03 12.67 3.54
CA ILE A 35 4.76 12.92 2.85
C ILE A 35 4.66 14.41 2.46
N ASN A 36 4.90 15.31 3.41
CA ASN A 36 4.78 16.74 3.18
C ASN A 36 5.83 17.26 2.20
N LYS A 37 7.07 16.77 2.27
CA LYS A 37 8.14 17.13 1.33
C LYS A 37 7.79 16.68 -0.08
N THR A 38 7.37 15.42 -0.23
CA THR A 38 7.07 14.83 -1.54
C THR A 38 5.83 15.43 -2.16
N SER A 39 4.82 15.79 -1.36
CA SER A 39 3.59 16.43 -1.86
C SER A 39 3.81 17.85 -2.42
N LYS A 40 4.90 18.52 -2.03
CA LYS A 40 5.28 19.85 -2.54
C LYS A 40 6.12 19.78 -3.81
N ASN A 41 6.58 18.60 -4.20
CA ASN A 41 7.35 18.43 -5.43
C ASN A 41 6.40 18.50 -6.64
N LYS A 42 6.55 19.52 -7.48
CA LYS A 42 5.70 19.78 -8.66
C LYS A 42 5.84 18.72 -9.74
N ASP A 43 6.95 17.99 -9.76
CA ASP A 43 7.21 16.90 -10.71
C ASP A 43 6.48 15.61 -10.33
N ILE A 44 5.96 15.53 -9.09
CA ILE A 44 5.29 14.34 -8.56
C ILE A 44 3.77 14.57 -8.54
N LYS A 45 3.03 13.70 -9.21
CA LYS A 45 1.57 13.66 -9.18
C LYS A 45 1.09 12.28 -8.78
N VAL A 46 0.13 12.21 -7.87
CA VAL A 46 -0.54 10.96 -7.51
C VAL A 46 -1.97 10.98 -8.02
N ILE A 47 -2.35 9.95 -8.76
CA ILE A 47 -3.70 9.81 -9.32
C ILE A 47 -4.30 8.51 -8.75
N ILE A 48 -5.53 8.60 -8.28
CA ILE A 48 -6.34 7.45 -7.93
C ILE A 48 -7.08 6.99 -9.18
N ILE A 49 -6.94 5.72 -9.50
CA ILE A 49 -7.61 5.07 -10.62
C ILE A 49 -8.64 4.10 -10.05
N ASP A 50 -9.88 4.46 -10.19
CA ASP A 50 -11.06 3.69 -9.79
C ASP A 50 -11.90 3.32 -11.02
N LYS A 51 -13.10 2.75 -10.83
CA LYS A 51 -13.97 2.31 -11.92
C LYS A 51 -14.34 3.41 -12.91
N ASP A 52 -14.36 4.69 -12.48
CA ASP A 52 -14.87 5.81 -13.28
C ASP A 52 -13.81 6.34 -14.25
N ASN A 53 -12.52 6.12 -13.95
CA ASN A 53 -11.40 6.59 -14.77
C ASN A 53 -10.42 5.47 -15.19
N TYR A 54 -10.79 4.19 -14.97
CA TYR A 54 -9.97 3.05 -15.32
C TYR A 54 -9.87 2.86 -16.84
N THR A 55 -8.66 2.57 -17.32
CA THR A 55 -8.39 2.07 -18.67
C THR A 55 -7.62 0.75 -18.59
N LYS A 56 -7.77 -0.13 -19.59
CA LYS A 56 -7.15 -1.47 -19.60
C LYS A 56 -5.65 -1.50 -19.34
N ASN A 57 -4.94 -0.43 -19.61
CA ASN A 57 -3.48 -0.41 -19.52
C ASN A 57 -2.96 -0.38 -18.07
N PHE A 58 -3.71 0.17 -17.11
CA PHE A 58 -3.19 0.36 -15.75
C PHE A 58 -2.76 -0.93 -15.04
N ILE A 59 -3.55 -1.99 -15.13
CA ILE A 59 -3.18 -3.29 -14.52
C ILE A 59 -2.07 -3.97 -15.33
N LEU A 60 -2.07 -3.84 -16.65
CA LEU A 60 -0.97 -4.36 -17.49
C LEU A 60 0.34 -3.65 -17.17
N ASP A 61 0.34 -2.33 -17.07
CA ASP A 61 1.52 -1.54 -16.72
C ASP A 61 2.04 -1.91 -15.31
N MET A 62 1.14 -2.08 -14.34
CA MET A 62 1.51 -2.55 -13.00
C MET A 62 2.12 -3.96 -13.06
N MET A 63 1.55 -4.89 -13.83
CA MET A 63 2.06 -6.24 -14.00
C MET A 63 3.45 -6.24 -14.62
N GLN A 64 3.65 -5.48 -15.71
CA GLN A 64 4.93 -5.36 -16.41
C GLN A 64 5.98 -4.74 -15.49
N THR A 65 5.63 -3.66 -14.81
CA THR A 65 6.51 -3.00 -13.82
C THR A 65 6.89 -3.97 -12.70
N HIS A 66 5.93 -4.75 -12.20
CA HIS A 66 6.18 -5.74 -11.15
C HIS A 66 7.14 -6.84 -11.60
N THR A 67 6.97 -7.34 -12.83
CA THR A 67 7.85 -8.36 -13.43
C THR A 67 9.25 -7.80 -13.66
N SER A 68 9.36 -6.59 -14.19
CA SER A 68 10.65 -5.91 -14.43
C SER A 68 11.43 -5.68 -13.13
N VAL A 69 10.77 -5.18 -12.09
CA VAL A 69 11.41 -4.90 -10.79
C VAL A 69 11.80 -6.17 -10.05
N SER A 70 10.98 -7.23 -10.15
CA SER A 70 11.21 -8.51 -9.47
C SER A 70 12.17 -9.43 -10.21
N GLY A 71 12.41 -9.19 -11.50
CA GLY A 71 13.17 -10.08 -12.40
C GLY A 71 12.44 -11.39 -12.73
N ARG A 72 11.19 -11.55 -12.29
CA ARG A 72 10.37 -12.75 -12.54
C ARG A 72 8.89 -12.44 -12.38
N GLN A 73 8.05 -13.26 -12.96
CA GLN A 73 6.62 -13.23 -12.69
C GLN A 73 6.36 -13.65 -11.22
N THR A 74 5.77 -12.74 -10.44
CA THR A 74 5.50 -12.96 -9.00
C THR A 74 4.07 -13.40 -8.71
N ARG A 75 3.16 -13.24 -9.66
CA ARG A 75 1.75 -13.62 -9.60
C ARG A 75 1.31 -14.17 -10.94
N SER A 76 0.30 -15.06 -10.91
CA SER A 76 -0.32 -15.56 -12.13
C SER A 76 -1.03 -14.43 -12.89
N LYS A 77 -1.24 -14.63 -14.18
CA LYS A 77 -2.02 -13.70 -15.03
C LYS A 77 -3.45 -13.54 -14.46
N ASP A 78 -4.03 -14.60 -13.95
CA ASP A 78 -5.38 -14.59 -13.38
C ASP A 78 -5.49 -13.67 -12.17
N THR A 79 -4.46 -13.59 -11.32
CA THR A 79 -4.43 -12.65 -10.20
C THR A 79 -4.56 -11.19 -10.70
N TRP A 80 -3.89 -10.85 -11.79
CA TRP A 80 -3.97 -9.50 -12.37
C TRP A 80 -5.34 -9.23 -12.98
N LEU A 81 -5.94 -10.21 -13.66
CA LEU A 81 -7.31 -10.11 -14.17
C LEU A 81 -8.35 -9.96 -13.07
N ILE A 82 -8.15 -10.65 -11.94
CA ILE A 82 -9.01 -10.47 -10.75
C ILE A 82 -8.88 -9.04 -10.21
N ASN A 83 -7.67 -8.49 -10.10
CA ASN A 83 -7.47 -7.12 -9.65
C ASN A 83 -8.18 -6.11 -10.57
N GLU A 84 -8.09 -6.29 -11.90
CA GLU A 84 -8.81 -5.49 -12.88
C GLU A 84 -10.33 -5.58 -12.65
N LYS A 85 -10.86 -6.79 -12.53
CA LYS A 85 -12.29 -7.03 -12.27
C LYS A 85 -12.75 -6.36 -10.99
N MET A 86 -11.95 -6.40 -9.93
CA MET A 86 -12.26 -5.72 -8.67
C MET A 86 -12.38 -4.19 -8.85
N ILE A 87 -11.51 -3.56 -9.64
CA ILE A 87 -11.62 -2.13 -9.96
C ILE A 87 -12.93 -1.85 -10.69
N LEU A 88 -13.21 -2.58 -11.76
CA LEU A 88 -14.42 -2.40 -12.57
C LEU A 88 -15.73 -2.63 -11.78
N GLN A 89 -15.68 -3.49 -10.76
CA GLN A 89 -16.81 -3.76 -9.86
C GLN A 89 -16.88 -2.83 -8.65
N ASN A 90 -16.08 -1.77 -8.61
CA ASN A 90 -16.01 -0.85 -7.48
C ASN A 90 -15.61 -1.52 -6.14
N GLN A 91 -14.77 -2.54 -6.22
CA GLN A 91 -14.21 -3.27 -5.07
C GLN A 91 -12.70 -3.09 -4.92
N GLY A 92 -12.12 -2.21 -5.72
CA GLY A 92 -10.70 -1.89 -5.69
C GLY A 92 -10.37 -0.62 -6.44
N PHE A 93 -9.12 -0.15 -6.25
CA PHE A 93 -8.57 0.97 -6.97
C PHE A 93 -7.04 0.91 -6.98
N LEU A 94 -6.42 1.71 -7.85
CA LEU A 94 -4.98 1.95 -7.88
C LEU A 94 -4.66 3.35 -7.38
N SER A 95 -3.52 3.49 -6.70
CA SER A 95 -2.82 4.76 -6.57
C SER A 95 -1.59 4.71 -7.47
N VAL A 96 -1.55 5.57 -8.48
CA VAL A 96 -0.47 5.64 -9.46
C VAL A 96 0.30 6.93 -9.24
N VAL A 97 1.62 6.81 -9.07
CA VAL A 97 2.51 7.97 -8.93
C VAL A 97 3.20 8.25 -10.24
N TYR A 98 3.08 9.48 -10.69
CA TYR A 98 3.78 10.02 -11.85
C TYR A 98 4.95 10.91 -11.41
N TYR A 99 6.05 10.83 -12.12
CA TYR A 99 7.18 11.75 -12.05
C TYR A 99 7.48 12.26 -13.46
N ASN A 100 7.42 13.57 -13.67
CA ASN A 100 7.55 14.17 -15.01
C ASN A 100 6.67 13.46 -16.06
N SER A 101 5.40 13.25 -15.76
CA SER A 101 4.40 12.58 -16.61
C SER A 101 4.64 11.08 -16.88
N LYS A 102 5.72 10.48 -16.38
CA LYS A 102 5.97 9.05 -16.43
C LYS A 102 5.39 8.36 -15.20
N ALA A 103 4.58 7.33 -15.37
CA ALA A 103 4.11 6.49 -14.26
C ALA A 103 5.28 5.66 -13.70
N ILE A 104 5.58 5.81 -12.41
CA ILE A 104 6.77 5.25 -11.77
C ILE A 104 6.46 4.32 -10.61
N SER A 105 5.25 4.39 -10.06
CA SER A 105 4.84 3.55 -8.94
C SER A 105 3.36 3.27 -9.00
N TYR A 106 2.99 2.05 -8.64
CA TYR A 106 1.62 1.54 -8.60
C TYR A 106 1.36 0.88 -7.26
N SER A 107 0.21 1.16 -6.66
CA SER A 107 -0.26 0.47 -5.45
C SER A 107 -1.71 0.06 -5.66
N PHE A 108 -2.01 -1.22 -5.46
CA PHE A 108 -3.35 -1.76 -5.59
C PHE A 108 -3.97 -2.00 -4.22
N PHE A 109 -5.21 -1.60 -4.10
CA PHE A 109 -6.04 -1.74 -2.91
C PHE A 109 -7.35 -2.41 -3.30
N PHE A 110 -7.84 -3.32 -2.46
CA PHE A 110 -9.19 -3.83 -2.58
C PHE A 110 -9.98 -3.50 -1.31
N HIS A 111 -11.30 -3.43 -1.43
CA HIS A 111 -12.15 -3.03 -0.31
C HIS A 111 -13.52 -3.69 -0.36
N ASN A 112 -14.14 -3.74 0.80
CA ASN A 112 -15.57 -3.90 0.98
C ASN A 112 -16.17 -2.58 1.51
N ASN A 113 -17.41 -2.60 1.97
CA ASN A 113 -18.09 -1.39 2.50
C ASN A 113 -17.52 -0.90 3.84
N TYR A 114 -16.63 -1.64 4.48
CA TYR A 114 -16.10 -1.33 5.80
C TYR A 114 -14.59 -1.12 5.82
N SER A 115 -13.83 -2.00 5.19
CA SER A 115 -12.37 -2.02 5.24
C SER A 115 -11.74 -1.99 3.87
N ILE A 116 -10.60 -1.31 3.77
CA ILE A 116 -9.66 -1.34 2.64
C ILE A 116 -8.42 -2.13 3.02
N TYR A 117 -7.88 -2.87 2.08
CA TYR A 117 -6.66 -3.66 2.22
C TYR A 117 -5.59 -3.20 1.24
N TYR A 118 -4.41 -2.86 1.77
CA TYR A 118 -3.20 -2.61 0.99
C TYR A 118 -2.63 -3.94 0.51
N PHE A 119 -2.90 -4.28 -0.74
CA PHE A 119 -2.61 -5.61 -1.27
C PHE A 119 -1.23 -5.73 -1.90
N SER A 120 -0.84 -4.76 -2.75
CA SER A 120 0.35 -4.88 -3.56
C SER A 120 0.86 -3.53 -4.00
N SER A 121 2.18 -3.37 -4.08
CA SER A 121 2.78 -2.17 -4.68
C SER A 121 4.07 -2.51 -5.40
N VAL A 122 4.42 -1.64 -6.34
CA VAL A 122 5.69 -1.66 -7.06
C VAL A 122 6.12 -0.25 -7.41
N THR A 123 7.42 0.01 -7.32
CA THR A 123 8.05 1.26 -7.77
C THR A 123 9.22 0.88 -8.66
N LEU A 124 9.44 1.60 -9.75
CA LEU A 124 10.60 1.42 -10.63
C LEU A 124 11.89 1.68 -9.85
N ARG A 125 12.91 0.80 -10.01
CA ARG A 125 14.14 0.83 -9.21
C ARG A 125 14.90 2.14 -9.32
N GLU A 126 14.94 2.75 -10.50
CA GLU A 126 15.61 4.01 -10.76
C GLU A 126 15.05 5.18 -9.92
N TYR A 127 13.81 5.05 -9.43
CA TYR A 127 13.14 6.08 -8.60
C TYR A 127 13.15 5.78 -7.10
N PHE A 128 13.78 4.70 -6.66
CA PHE A 128 13.88 4.39 -5.22
C PHE A 128 14.61 5.46 -4.41
N ARG A 129 15.45 6.27 -5.05
CA ARG A 129 16.17 7.37 -4.41
C ARG A 129 15.27 8.57 -4.09
N ILE A 130 14.10 8.68 -4.70
CA ILE A 130 13.15 9.74 -4.40
C ILE A 130 12.38 9.33 -3.13
N SER A 131 12.79 9.92 -2.00
CA SER A 131 12.16 9.65 -0.71
C SER A 131 10.67 9.98 -0.73
N GLY A 132 9.86 9.17 -0.05
CA GLY A 132 8.46 9.46 0.22
C GLY A 132 7.46 9.11 -0.88
N ILE A 133 7.87 8.62 -2.07
CA ILE A 133 6.95 8.25 -3.17
C ILE A 133 5.88 7.26 -2.70
N SER A 134 6.30 6.12 -2.13
CA SER A 134 5.37 5.09 -1.65
C SER A 134 4.52 5.59 -0.48
N HIS A 135 5.07 6.47 0.36
CA HIS A 135 4.35 7.07 1.47
C HIS A 135 3.30 8.07 1.00
N LEU A 136 3.61 8.89 0.01
CA LEU A 136 2.64 9.81 -0.59
C LEU A 136 1.52 9.04 -1.29
N SER A 137 1.86 7.99 -2.05
CA SER A 137 0.88 7.08 -2.68
C SER A 137 -0.11 6.53 -1.65
N LEU A 138 0.43 5.98 -0.54
CA LEU A 138 -0.39 5.39 0.51
C LEU A 138 -1.22 6.44 1.26
N TRP A 139 -0.67 7.64 1.51
CA TRP A 139 -1.42 8.74 2.09
C TRP A 139 -2.60 9.18 1.21
N LYS A 140 -2.39 9.31 -0.10
CA LYS A 140 -3.47 9.64 -1.04
C LYS A 140 -4.54 8.54 -1.12
N ALA A 141 -4.14 7.28 -0.99
CA ALA A 141 -5.08 6.16 -0.89
C ALA A 141 -5.91 6.22 0.41
N ILE A 142 -5.30 6.60 1.54
CA ILE A 142 -6.01 6.82 2.82
C ILE A 142 -7.03 7.95 2.69
N CYS A 143 -6.67 9.09 2.10
CA CYS A 143 -7.59 10.20 1.87
C CYS A 143 -8.76 9.79 0.95
N TYR A 144 -8.47 9.02 -0.11
CA TYR A 144 -9.50 8.50 -1.01
C TYR A 144 -10.44 7.52 -0.29
N ALA A 145 -9.90 6.62 0.53
CA ALA A 145 -10.71 5.68 1.34
C ALA A 145 -11.70 6.42 2.24
N LYS A 146 -11.29 7.52 2.86
CA LYS A 146 -12.18 8.39 3.63
C LYS A 146 -13.27 9.02 2.75
N LYS A 147 -12.90 9.53 1.57
CA LYS A 147 -13.85 10.13 0.61
C LYS A 147 -14.97 9.15 0.24
N ILE A 148 -14.65 7.86 0.05
CA ILE A 148 -15.62 6.80 -0.25
C ILE A 148 -16.27 6.19 1.01
N LYS A 149 -16.07 6.82 2.19
CA LYS A 149 -16.71 6.49 3.47
C LYS A 149 -16.35 5.10 4.04
N ILE A 150 -15.20 4.58 3.70
CA ILE A 150 -14.64 3.39 4.35
C ILE A 150 -14.15 3.75 5.76
N LYS A 151 -14.30 2.83 6.71
CA LYS A 151 -14.00 3.07 8.14
C LYS A 151 -12.60 2.63 8.56
N GLU A 152 -12.05 1.61 7.93
CA GLU A 152 -10.77 1.03 8.29
C GLU A 152 -9.83 0.91 7.08
N PHE A 153 -8.55 1.25 7.30
CA PHE A 153 -7.50 1.02 6.31
C PHE A 153 -6.49 0.00 6.86
N ASN A 154 -6.50 -1.19 6.30
CA ASN A 154 -5.65 -2.30 6.71
C ASN A 154 -4.34 -2.31 5.92
N LEU A 155 -3.24 -2.09 6.60
CA LEU A 155 -1.88 -2.14 6.03
C LEU A 155 -1.36 -3.58 5.85
N GLY A 156 -2.11 -4.57 6.33
CA GLY A 156 -1.71 -5.98 6.33
C GLY A 156 -0.73 -6.32 7.45
N LEU A 157 -0.14 -7.50 7.36
CA LEU A 157 0.67 -8.12 8.40
C LEU A 157 1.89 -7.29 8.78
N THR A 158 2.16 -7.23 10.09
CA THR A 158 3.33 -6.60 10.72
C THR A 158 4.07 -7.54 11.68
N ASP A 159 3.72 -8.81 11.70
CA ASP A 159 4.26 -9.86 12.58
C ASP A 159 5.79 -9.98 12.54
N TYR A 160 6.37 -9.57 11.44
CA TYR A 160 7.82 -9.65 11.19
C TYR A 160 8.66 -8.69 12.05
N LEU A 161 8.03 -7.88 12.90
CA LEU A 161 8.75 -7.03 13.87
C LEU A 161 9.22 -7.84 15.10
N TYR A 162 8.58 -8.98 15.37
CA TYR A 162 8.90 -9.83 16.50
C TYR A 162 9.62 -11.08 16.04
N ILE A 163 10.86 -11.23 16.46
CA ILE A 163 11.61 -12.49 16.28
C ILE A 163 10.90 -13.53 17.14
N ARG A 164 10.23 -14.47 16.51
CA ARG A 164 9.80 -15.71 17.17
C ARG A 164 10.96 -16.68 17.09
N ASP A 165 11.33 -17.25 18.23
CA ASP A 165 12.39 -18.26 18.30
C ASP A 165 12.16 -19.34 17.23
N GLY A 166 13.17 -19.56 16.38
CA GLY A 166 13.16 -20.59 15.35
C GLY A 166 12.55 -20.22 13.98
N ILE A 167 12.10 -18.97 13.76
CA ILE A 167 11.63 -18.51 12.44
C ILE A 167 12.63 -17.51 11.85
N ASP A 168 13.25 -17.89 10.73
CA ASP A 168 14.12 -16.97 9.99
C ASP A 168 13.28 -16.00 9.16
N ILE A 169 13.32 -14.70 9.54
CA ILE A 169 12.61 -13.62 8.88
C ILE A 169 13.55 -12.92 7.92
N SER A 170 13.20 -12.91 6.64
CA SER A 170 14.03 -12.26 5.62
C SER A 170 14.16 -10.75 5.87
N SER A 171 15.28 -10.16 5.45
CA SER A 171 15.51 -8.71 5.50
C SER A 171 14.40 -7.93 4.80
N LYS A 172 13.82 -8.49 3.74
CA LYS A 172 12.68 -7.90 3.00
C LYS A 172 11.44 -7.79 3.90
N GLU A 173 11.08 -8.84 4.62
CA GLU A 173 9.93 -8.88 5.51
C GLU A 173 10.09 -7.89 6.66
N LYS A 174 11.28 -7.85 7.27
CA LYS A 174 11.64 -6.85 8.30
C LYS A 174 11.44 -5.43 7.78
N ASN A 175 11.94 -5.12 6.59
CA ASN A 175 11.82 -3.79 5.98
C ASN A 175 10.34 -3.42 5.69
N ILE A 176 9.51 -4.38 5.24
CA ILE A 176 8.07 -4.17 5.04
C ILE A 176 7.39 -3.87 6.37
N ALA A 177 7.70 -4.59 7.44
CA ALA A 177 7.14 -4.37 8.76
C ALA A 177 7.55 -2.99 9.33
N ILE A 178 8.83 -2.60 9.18
CA ILE A 178 9.34 -1.26 9.56
C ILE A 178 8.61 -0.18 8.77
N PHE A 179 8.43 -0.35 7.45
CA PHE A 179 7.68 0.58 6.60
C PHE A 179 6.26 0.80 7.15
N LYS A 180 5.53 -0.27 7.42
CA LYS A 180 4.16 -0.22 7.91
C LYS A 180 4.06 0.37 9.33
N SER A 181 4.99 0.04 10.22
CA SER A 181 4.97 0.52 11.61
C SER A 181 5.05 2.05 11.76
N ARG A 182 5.51 2.74 10.71
CA ARG A 182 5.60 4.23 10.69
C ARG A 182 4.22 4.90 10.67
N TYR A 183 3.17 4.18 10.26
CA TYR A 183 1.80 4.68 10.20
C TYR A 183 1.07 4.63 11.55
N CYS A 184 1.66 4.00 12.58
CA CYS A 184 1.14 3.94 13.94
C CYS A 184 -0.36 3.57 14.03
N GLY A 185 -0.81 2.64 13.18
CA GLY A 185 -2.16 2.09 13.23
C GLY A 185 -2.38 1.23 14.48
N GLU A 186 -3.62 0.94 14.77
CA GLU A 186 -3.99 -0.01 15.81
C GLU A 186 -3.62 -1.42 15.40
N LYS A 187 -3.14 -2.22 16.36
CA LYS A 187 -2.81 -3.62 16.13
C LYS A 187 -4.05 -4.47 16.37
N LYS A 188 -4.43 -5.28 15.39
CA LYS A 188 -5.46 -6.31 15.52
C LYS A 188 -4.86 -7.70 15.27
N TYR A 189 -5.30 -8.66 16.05
CA TYR A 189 -4.83 -10.05 16.03
C TYR A 189 -5.87 -10.97 15.39
#